data_83b02ca77dc18714b2df765f6ecc97cf
#
_entry.id   83b02ca77dc18714b2df765f6ecc97cf
#
_cell.length_a   1.000
_cell.length_b   1.000
_cell.length_c   1.000
_cell.angle_alpha   90.00
_cell.angle_beta   90.00
_cell.angle_gamma   90.00
#
_symmetry.space_group_name_H-M   'P 1'
#
loop_
_entity.id
_entity.type
_entity.pdbx_description
1 polymer ?
#
loop_
_entity_poly.entity_id
_entity_poly.type
_entity_poly.pdbx_seq_one_letter_code
_entity_poly.pdbx_strand_id
1 'polypeptide(L)'
;MTRFRYGIEHECALLRPDGSFADFTNTTFDELQDIVDALPEDPADLADLRVGDAGIKRKRWYVEGYERFDEHGALLRCVPKGLEIRTRIHPSVEAAVAALRADQQRLDTAAAARGLGVTAIGFNPVHSEYVVEPAFNAWERRHRRVTPEERTAHLHMVTYGPDLNLSWAGSTPDALVDAARKLTALSPYLVPLSFSSPFRDGGPWGGLSARTALRTGARPAALAFLADGVPQVSAEPSLTQRARLPPEVGRLEFKAFDSCPDAALYGELLSLLTGLVLDTTLPQRRTTPDTALHRHAARVGYGDPALRAGAEQALDAAAAALADRPADSARVESLRARFDRDESPARAMLARYDAGDTVAGLRRP
;
A
#
# COMPACT_ATOMS: atom_id res chain seq x y z
N MET A 1 -25.61 -8.02 -11.38
CA MET A 1 -24.53 -7.54 -10.47
C MET A 1 -23.29 -7.18 -11.26
N THR A 2 -22.65 -6.04 -10.97
CA THR A 2 -21.35 -5.64 -11.53
C THR A 2 -20.28 -6.62 -11.11
N ARG A 3 -19.51 -7.16 -12.07
CA ARG A 3 -18.38 -8.08 -11.80
C ARG A 3 -17.13 -7.29 -11.53
N PHE A 4 -16.54 -7.50 -10.36
CA PHE A 4 -15.26 -6.93 -9.98
C PHE A 4 -14.11 -7.93 -10.16
N ARG A 5 -12.89 -7.39 -10.21
CA ARG A 5 -11.63 -8.12 -10.13
C ARG A 5 -10.74 -7.39 -9.13
N TYR A 6 -9.90 -8.16 -8.44
CA TYR A 6 -9.10 -7.68 -7.31
C TYR A 6 -7.67 -8.15 -7.40
N GLY A 7 -6.74 -7.32 -6.93
CA GLY A 7 -5.34 -7.64 -6.72
C GLY A 7 -4.82 -6.92 -5.47
N ILE A 8 -3.82 -7.49 -4.83
CA ILE A 8 -3.17 -6.92 -3.66
C ILE A 8 -1.67 -6.91 -3.91
N GLU A 9 -1.05 -5.74 -3.77
CA GLU A 9 0.39 -5.60 -3.61
C GLU A 9 0.66 -5.34 -2.13
N HIS A 10 1.63 -6.03 -1.55
CA HIS A 10 1.90 -5.99 -0.11
C HIS A 10 3.40 -5.87 0.15
N GLU A 11 3.80 -4.72 0.63
CA GLU A 11 5.18 -4.44 1.02
C GLU A 11 5.48 -5.00 2.42
N CYS A 12 6.56 -5.76 2.53
CA CYS A 12 7.03 -6.38 3.76
C CYS A 12 8.38 -5.79 4.18
N ALA A 13 8.51 -5.44 5.45
CA ALA A 13 9.80 -5.21 6.09
C ALA A 13 10.41 -6.53 6.58
N LEU A 14 11.70 -6.54 6.83
CA LEU A 14 12.42 -7.73 7.27
C LEU A 14 13.13 -7.47 8.61
N LEU A 15 13.25 -8.51 9.41
CA LEU A 15 13.91 -8.50 10.70
C LEU A 15 15.05 -9.53 10.73
N ARG A 16 16.16 -9.13 11.30
CA ARG A 16 17.27 -10.03 11.65
C ARG A 16 16.97 -10.81 12.94
N PRO A 17 17.71 -11.89 13.23
CA PRO A 17 17.47 -12.70 14.43
C PRO A 17 17.55 -11.91 15.74
N ASP A 18 18.35 -10.86 15.80
CA ASP A 18 18.46 -9.95 16.96
C ASP A 18 17.29 -8.95 17.06
N GLY A 19 16.36 -8.98 16.10
CA GLY A 19 15.20 -8.10 16.02
C GLY A 19 15.48 -6.76 15.33
N SER A 20 16.71 -6.48 14.89
CA SER A 20 17.01 -5.29 14.10
C SER A 20 16.38 -5.36 12.72
N PHE A 21 16.03 -4.20 12.15
CA PHE A 21 15.50 -4.11 10.80
C PHE A 21 16.58 -4.39 9.76
N ALA A 22 16.26 -5.26 8.78
CA ALA A 22 17.06 -5.49 7.59
C ALA A 22 16.52 -4.56 6.50
N ASP A 23 17.18 -3.43 6.30
CA ASP A 23 16.80 -2.37 5.38
C ASP A 23 18.00 -1.84 4.56
N PHE A 24 17.81 -0.72 3.89
CA PHE A 24 18.81 -0.08 3.02
C PHE A 24 20.14 0.29 3.72
N THR A 25 20.22 0.22 5.06
CA THR A 25 21.44 0.55 5.82
C THR A 25 22.34 -0.66 6.05
N ASN A 26 21.79 -1.87 6.04
CA ASN A 26 22.50 -3.08 6.47
C ASN A 26 22.18 -4.34 5.64
N THR A 27 21.49 -4.19 4.49
CA THR A 27 21.09 -5.31 3.63
C THR A 27 21.48 -5.02 2.19
N THR A 28 21.88 -6.05 1.45
CA THR A 28 22.21 -5.96 0.02
C THR A 28 21.05 -6.45 -0.83
N PHE A 29 21.02 -6.02 -2.10
CA PHE A 29 20.07 -6.53 -3.07
C PHE A 29 20.16 -8.05 -3.22
N ASP A 30 21.40 -8.57 -3.33
CA ASP A 30 21.66 -10.01 -3.54
C ASP A 30 21.16 -10.85 -2.36
N GLU A 31 21.32 -10.38 -1.11
CA GLU A 31 20.79 -11.05 0.08
C GLU A 31 19.27 -11.26 0.01
N LEU A 32 18.53 -10.26 -0.46
CA LEU A 32 17.09 -10.35 -0.62
C LEU A 32 16.69 -11.09 -1.90
N GLN A 33 17.46 -10.95 -2.96
CA GLN A 33 17.24 -11.67 -4.22
C GLN A 33 17.38 -13.18 -4.04
N ASP A 34 18.28 -13.65 -3.21
CA ASP A 34 18.44 -15.07 -2.84
C ASP A 34 17.16 -15.66 -2.20
N ILE A 35 16.39 -14.83 -1.44
CA ILE A 35 15.08 -15.25 -0.93
C ILE A 35 14.08 -15.39 -2.08
N VAL A 36 14.04 -14.40 -2.96
CA VAL A 36 13.14 -14.39 -4.13
C VAL A 36 13.46 -15.56 -5.07
N ASP A 37 14.72 -15.88 -5.28
CA ASP A 37 15.14 -16.96 -6.16
C ASP A 37 14.74 -18.34 -5.66
N ALA A 38 14.64 -18.50 -4.33
CA ALA A 38 14.13 -19.74 -3.72
C ALA A 38 12.61 -19.91 -3.81
N LEU A 39 11.88 -18.83 -4.16
CA LEU A 39 10.43 -18.89 -4.33
C LEU A 39 10.05 -19.41 -5.72
N PRO A 40 8.90 -20.09 -5.87
CA PRO A 40 8.50 -20.68 -7.13
C PRO A 40 8.32 -19.63 -8.23
N GLU A 41 8.66 -20.01 -9.46
CA GLU A 41 8.35 -19.23 -10.66
C GLU A 41 7.12 -19.82 -11.33
N ASP A 42 6.14 -18.97 -11.66
CA ASP A 42 4.96 -19.36 -12.41
C ASP A 42 4.96 -18.58 -13.74
N PRO A 43 5.08 -19.26 -14.89
CA PRO A 43 5.05 -18.59 -16.20
C PRO A 43 3.80 -17.72 -16.41
N ALA A 44 2.69 -18.04 -15.76
CA ALA A 44 1.46 -17.26 -15.81
C ALA A 44 1.58 -15.91 -15.09
N ASP A 45 2.55 -15.72 -14.20
CA ASP A 45 2.79 -14.43 -13.53
C ASP A 45 3.20 -13.34 -14.53
N LEU A 46 3.93 -13.71 -15.59
CA LEU A 46 4.37 -12.75 -16.61
C LEU A 46 3.22 -12.19 -17.45
N ALA A 47 2.09 -12.89 -17.54
CA ALA A 47 0.91 -12.44 -18.29
C ALA A 47 0.08 -11.40 -17.52
N ASP A 48 0.00 -11.54 -16.18
CA ASP A 48 -0.87 -10.75 -15.33
C ASP A 48 -0.10 -9.67 -14.53
N LEU A 49 1.22 -9.85 -14.35
CA LEU A 49 2.06 -8.98 -13.54
C LEU A 49 2.95 -8.12 -14.44
N ARG A 50 3.00 -6.85 -14.12
CA ARG A 50 3.98 -5.95 -14.74
C ARG A 50 5.39 -6.41 -14.36
N VAL A 51 6.17 -6.76 -15.38
CA VAL A 51 7.62 -6.90 -15.22
C VAL A 51 8.14 -5.53 -14.84
N GLY A 52 8.77 -5.41 -13.69
CA GLY A 52 9.20 -4.14 -13.13
C GLY A 52 10.24 -3.44 -13.98
N ASP A 53 10.44 -2.20 -13.68
CA ASP A 53 11.42 -1.37 -14.34
C ASP A 53 12.78 -2.07 -14.31
N ALA A 54 13.49 -2.05 -15.45
CA ALA A 54 14.75 -2.74 -15.66
C ALA A 54 14.76 -4.29 -15.51
N GLY A 55 13.62 -4.96 -15.47
CA GLY A 55 13.53 -6.43 -15.45
C GLY A 55 13.88 -7.12 -14.13
N ILE A 56 13.97 -6.37 -13.03
CA ILE A 56 14.23 -6.93 -11.70
C ILE A 56 13.01 -7.70 -11.18
N LYS A 57 11.80 -7.20 -11.48
CA LYS A 57 10.53 -7.73 -10.99
C LYS A 57 9.98 -8.79 -11.97
N ARG A 58 10.37 -10.05 -11.81
CA ARG A 58 9.99 -11.14 -12.70
C ARG A 58 8.98 -12.12 -12.11
N LYS A 59 8.86 -12.14 -10.78
CA LYS A 59 7.96 -13.02 -10.03
C LYS A 59 6.94 -12.19 -9.29
N ARG A 60 5.94 -12.83 -8.69
CA ARG A 60 5.00 -12.21 -7.76
C ARG A 60 5.65 -11.77 -6.46
N TRP A 61 6.87 -12.23 -6.16
CA TRP A 61 7.74 -11.73 -5.09
C TRP A 61 8.94 -11.05 -5.72
N TYR A 62 9.32 -9.92 -5.20
CA TYR A 62 10.51 -9.21 -5.68
C TYR A 62 11.10 -8.30 -4.60
N VAL A 63 12.35 -7.97 -4.80
CA VAL A 63 13.04 -6.99 -3.96
C VAL A 63 12.48 -5.60 -4.25
N GLU A 64 11.93 -4.97 -3.24
CA GLU A 64 11.50 -3.57 -3.33
C GLU A 64 12.59 -2.65 -2.82
N GLY A 65 12.87 -1.57 -3.57
CA GLY A 65 13.97 -0.68 -3.24
C GLY A 65 14.09 0.50 -4.18
N TYR A 66 15.20 1.20 -4.08
CA TYR A 66 15.51 2.40 -4.87
C TYR A 66 16.45 2.07 -6.02
N GLU A 67 15.94 2.11 -7.24
CA GLU A 67 16.72 1.87 -8.45
C GLU A 67 17.64 3.05 -8.76
N ARG A 68 18.90 2.75 -9.09
CA ARG A 68 19.92 3.69 -9.54
C ARG A 68 20.33 3.35 -10.97
N PHE A 69 20.53 4.37 -11.77
CA PHE A 69 20.78 4.25 -13.19
C PHE A 69 22.11 4.92 -13.58
N ASP A 70 22.71 4.46 -14.67
CA ASP A 70 23.87 5.10 -15.27
C ASP A 70 23.49 6.37 -16.07
N GLU A 71 24.47 6.99 -16.71
CA GLU A 71 24.25 8.21 -17.51
C GLU A 71 23.44 7.97 -18.79
N HIS A 72 23.24 6.71 -19.18
CA HIS A 72 22.49 6.27 -20.35
C HIS A 72 21.09 5.71 -19.96
N GLY A 73 20.80 5.59 -18.66
CA GLY A 73 19.53 5.07 -18.17
C GLY A 73 19.48 3.55 -18.00
N ALA A 74 20.64 2.88 -18.09
CA ALA A 74 20.72 1.48 -17.74
C ALA A 74 20.76 1.31 -16.20
N LEU A 75 20.08 0.26 -15.70
CA LEU A 75 20.08 -0.05 -14.28
C LEU A 75 21.49 -0.39 -13.81
N LEU A 76 21.98 0.33 -12.78
CA LEU A 76 23.25 0.05 -12.12
C LEU A 76 23.08 -0.83 -10.89
N ARG A 77 22.09 -0.52 -10.06
CA ARG A 77 21.82 -1.23 -8.80
C ARG A 77 20.43 -0.89 -8.29
N CYS A 78 19.91 -1.75 -7.42
CA CYS A 78 18.77 -1.46 -6.56
C CYS A 78 19.24 -1.44 -5.11
N VAL A 79 18.97 -0.36 -4.38
CA VAL A 79 19.17 -0.28 -2.93
C VAL A 79 17.92 -0.84 -2.29
N PRO A 80 17.97 -1.98 -1.57
CA PRO A 80 16.78 -2.66 -1.10
C PRO A 80 16.18 -1.98 0.13
N LYS A 81 14.84 -2.03 0.27
CA LYS A 81 14.14 -1.66 1.52
C LYS A 81 13.45 -2.86 2.18
N GLY A 82 13.14 -3.87 1.39
CA GLY A 82 12.38 -5.04 1.82
C GLY A 82 11.92 -5.86 0.63
N LEU A 83 10.86 -6.63 0.82
CA LEU A 83 10.26 -7.48 -0.20
C LEU A 83 8.80 -7.08 -0.45
N GLU A 84 8.32 -7.30 -1.66
CA GLU A 84 6.93 -7.07 -2.01
C GLU A 84 6.30 -8.33 -2.60
N ILE A 85 5.04 -8.56 -2.25
CA ILE A 85 4.19 -9.62 -2.80
C ILE A 85 3.16 -8.98 -3.72
N ARG A 86 2.99 -9.50 -4.93
CA ARG A 86 1.89 -9.16 -5.83
C ARG A 86 1.02 -10.38 -6.05
N THR A 87 -0.24 -10.32 -5.66
CA THR A 87 -1.18 -11.36 -6.05
C THR A 87 -1.53 -11.24 -7.53
N ARG A 88 -1.96 -12.34 -8.14
CA ARG A 88 -2.61 -12.31 -9.45
C ARG A 88 -3.96 -11.60 -9.35
N ILE A 89 -4.59 -11.40 -10.51
CA ILE A 89 -5.94 -10.84 -10.60
C ILE A 89 -6.97 -11.92 -10.22
N HIS A 90 -7.81 -11.66 -9.23
CA HIS A 90 -8.78 -12.57 -8.68
C HIS A 90 -10.23 -12.11 -8.89
N PRO A 91 -11.18 -13.05 -9.05
CA PRO A 91 -12.59 -12.70 -9.28
C PRO A 91 -13.36 -12.31 -8.01
N SER A 92 -12.76 -12.48 -6.83
CA SER A 92 -13.38 -12.13 -5.54
C SER A 92 -12.34 -11.66 -4.54
N VAL A 93 -12.79 -10.89 -3.55
CA VAL A 93 -11.97 -10.46 -2.40
C VAL A 93 -11.41 -11.66 -1.64
N GLU A 94 -12.24 -12.68 -1.41
CA GLU A 94 -11.84 -13.91 -0.72
C GLU A 94 -10.65 -14.59 -1.42
N ALA A 95 -10.74 -14.75 -2.75
CA ALA A 95 -9.67 -15.38 -3.52
C ALA A 95 -8.37 -14.55 -3.50
N ALA A 96 -8.46 -13.22 -3.56
CA ALA A 96 -7.29 -12.34 -3.47
C ALA A 96 -6.61 -12.43 -2.10
N VAL A 97 -7.38 -12.43 -1.00
CA VAL A 97 -6.86 -12.58 0.36
C VAL A 97 -6.27 -13.96 0.60
N ALA A 98 -6.92 -15.01 0.11
CA ALA A 98 -6.39 -16.38 0.22
C ALA A 98 -5.06 -16.53 -0.53
N ALA A 99 -4.94 -15.94 -1.72
CA ALA A 99 -3.70 -15.92 -2.48
C ALA A 99 -2.59 -15.16 -1.75
N LEU A 100 -2.89 -13.97 -1.21
CA LEU A 100 -1.93 -13.20 -0.42
C LEU A 100 -1.41 -14.00 0.79
N ARG A 101 -2.30 -14.65 1.55
CA ARG A 101 -1.91 -15.47 2.70
C ARG A 101 -0.99 -16.63 2.30
N ALA A 102 -1.33 -17.33 1.21
CA ALA A 102 -0.49 -18.42 0.72
C ALA A 102 0.88 -17.94 0.25
N ASP A 103 0.93 -16.81 -0.45
CA ASP A 103 2.18 -16.23 -0.94
C ASP A 103 3.02 -15.64 0.22
N GLN A 104 2.38 -15.09 1.24
CA GLN A 104 3.01 -14.63 2.47
C GLN A 104 3.65 -15.78 3.25
N GLN A 105 2.94 -16.91 3.40
CA GLN A 105 3.49 -18.10 4.07
C GLN A 105 4.71 -18.68 3.35
N ARG A 106 4.71 -18.67 2.02
CA ARG A 106 5.88 -19.07 1.23
C ARG A 106 7.07 -18.14 1.45
N LEU A 107 6.80 -16.83 1.45
CA LEU A 107 7.83 -15.82 1.73
C LEU A 107 8.41 -15.98 3.13
N ASP A 108 7.57 -16.19 4.14
CA ASP A 108 8.00 -16.42 5.52
C ASP A 108 8.95 -17.62 5.62
N THR A 109 8.60 -18.72 4.95
CA THR A 109 9.42 -19.94 4.92
C THR A 109 10.78 -19.69 4.23
N ALA A 110 10.78 -19.01 3.09
CA ALA A 110 12.00 -18.72 2.34
C ALA A 110 12.92 -17.74 3.07
N ALA A 111 12.37 -16.71 3.72
CA ALA A 111 13.11 -15.74 4.52
C ALA A 111 13.71 -16.39 5.78
N ALA A 112 12.92 -17.20 6.50
CA ALA A 112 13.36 -17.92 7.70
C ALA A 112 14.54 -18.87 7.40
N ALA A 113 14.54 -19.53 6.24
CA ALA A 113 15.66 -20.36 5.80
C ALA A 113 16.98 -19.58 5.61
N ARG A 114 16.92 -18.26 5.55
CA ARG A 114 18.07 -17.33 5.48
C ARG A 114 18.27 -16.51 6.73
N GLY A 115 17.61 -16.90 7.83
CA GLY A 115 17.73 -16.24 9.11
C GLY A 115 17.00 -14.89 9.20
N LEU A 116 16.10 -14.57 8.29
CA LEU A 116 15.31 -13.35 8.32
C LEU A 116 13.85 -13.63 8.68
N GLY A 117 13.25 -12.75 9.48
CA GLY A 117 11.81 -12.74 9.75
C GLY A 117 11.10 -11.71 8.87
N VAL A 118 9.90 -12.01 8.40
CA VAL A 118 9.07 -11.06 7.67
C VAL A 118 8.12 -10.36 8.64
N THR A 119 7.97 -9.04 8.49
CA THR A 119 7.03 -8.24 9.29
C THR A 119 6.27 -7.24 8.42
N ALA A 120 5.07 -6.89 8.85
CA ALA A 120 4.25 -5.86 8.22
C ALA A 120 4.07 -4.68 9.17
N ILE A 121 4.59 -3.54 8.77
CA ILE A 121 4.52 -2.27 9.49
C ILE A 121 4.48 -1.14 8.45
N GLY A 122 3.77 -0.04 8.73
CA GLY A 122 3.61 1.03 7.73
C GLY A 122 4.84 1.91 7.52
N PHE A 123 5.78 1.95 8.46
CA PHE A 123 6.94 2.85 8.42
C PHE A 123 8.16 2.19 9.05
N ASN A 124 9.35 2.48 8.53
CA ASN A 124 10.59 2.03 9.16
C ASN A 124 10.73 2.70 10.54
N PRO A 125 10.68 1.93 11.63
CA PRO A 125 10.61 2.52 12.95
C PRO A 125 11.97 3.03 13.46
N VAL A 126 13.06 2.73 12.77
CA VAL A 126 14.43 3.06 13.14
C VAL A 126 15.00 4.16 12.26
N HIS A 127 14.87 4.02 10.94
CA HIS A 127 15.40 4.96 9.96
C HIS A 127 14.25 5.73 9.31
N SER A 128 14.10 7.01 9.61
CA SER A 128 13.00 7.85 9.15
C SER A 128 13.27 8.58 7.84
N GLU A 129 14.49 8.51 7.33
CA GLU A 129 14.91 9.18 6.10
C GLU A 129 15.82 8.29 5.26
N TYR A 130 15.69 8.39 3.95
CA TYR A 130 16.61 7.80 2.99
C TYR A 130 17.30 8.90 2.21
N VAL A 131 18.63 8.94 2.30
CA VAL A 131 19.47 9.86 1.55
C VAL A 131 20.05 9.14 0.33
N VAL A 132 19.86 9.73 -0.85
CA VAL A 132 20.36 9.15 -2.10
C VAL A 132 21.87 9.37 -2.23
N GLU A 133 22.63 8.29 -2.08
CA GLU A 133 24.10 8.31 -2.22
C GLU A 133 24.58 7.25 -3.24
N PRO A 134 25.55 7.62 -4.10
CA PRO A 134 26.05 8.97 -4.38
C PRO A 134 24.95 9.85 -4.99
N ALA A 135 25.19 11.17 -5.04
CA ALA A 135 24.24 12.11 -5.65
C ALA A 135 23.85 11.70 -7.08
N PHE A 136 22.65 12.11 -7.51
CA PHE A 136 22.17 11.79 -8.85
C PHE A 136 23.11 12.24 -9.96
N ASN A 137 23.31 11.38 -10.95
CA ASN A 137 23.91 11.77 -12.23
C ASN A 137 22.95 12.64 -13.08
N ALA A 138 23.38 13.05 -14.26
CA ALA A 138 22.58 13.94 -15.12
C ALA A 138 21.30 13.26 -15.65
N TRP A 139 21.34 11.97 -15.96
CA TRP A 139 20.19 11.20 -16.42
C TRP A 139 19.15 11.06 -15.30
N GLU A 140 19.57 10.61 -14.11
CA GLU A 140 18.72 10.45 -12.95
C GLU A 140 18.03 11.76 -12.55
N ARG A 141 18.75 12.90 -12.54
CA ARG A 141 18.15 14.21 -12.27
C ARG A 141 17.02 14.57 -13.24
N ARG A 142 17.13 14.19 -14.52
CA ARG A 142 16.04 14.40 -15.49
C ARG A 142 14.89 13.43 -15.25
N HIS A 143 15.19 12.14 -15.09
CA HIS A 143 14.21 11.08 -14.87
C HIS A 143 13.35 11.34 -13.64
N ARG A 144 13.98 11.69 -12.52
CA ARG A 144 13.28 11.96 -11.24
C ARG A 144 12.43 13.24 -11.26
N ARG A 145 12.42 14.01 -12.32
CA ARG A 145 11.55 15.19 -12.49
C ARG A 145 10.32 14.93 -13.34
N VAL A 146 10.20 13.77 -13.98
CA VAL A 146 9.15 13.50 -14.97
C VAL A 146 7.77 13.47 -14.33
N THR A 147 7.63 12.82 -13.17
CA THR A 147 6.36 12.72 -12.46
C THR A 147 6.50 13.15 -11.00
N PRO A 148 5.37 13.48 -10.31
CA PRO A 148 5.38 13.71 -8.85
C PRO A 148 5.90 12.50 -8.08
N GLU A 149 5.56 11.30 -8.52
CA GLU A 149 5.94 10.04 -7.89
C GLU A 149 7.46 9.82 -8.01
N GLU A 150 8.05 10.12 -9.15
CA GLU A 150 9.51 10.05 -9.33
C GLU A 150 10.24 11.07 -8.45
N ARG A 151 9.73 12.30 -8.32
CA ARG A 151 10.33 13.31 -7.43
C ARG A 151 10.35 12.91 -5.97
N THR A 152 9.39 12.10 -5.56
CA THR A 152 9.20 11.66 -4.18
C THR A 152 9.52 10.17 -3.96
N ALA A 153 10.20 9.54 -4.92
CA ALA A 153 10.49 8.11 -4.87
C ALA A 153 11.33 7.70 -3.63
N HIS A 154 12.17 8.60 -3.10
CA HIS A 154 12.92 8.35 -1.87
C HIS A 154 12.04 8.10 -0.63
N LEU A 155 10.79 8.61 -0.62
CA LEU A 155 9.87 8.41 0.50
C LEU A 155 9.43 6.96 0.65
N HIS A 156 9.40 6.19 -0.44
CA HIS A 156 8.99 4.81 -0.35
C HIS A 156 10.02 3.95 0.39
N MET A 157 11.28 4.37 0.46
CA MET A 157 12.35 3.63 1.13
C MET A 157 12.13 3.44 2.64
N VAL A 158 11.36 4.32 3.25
CA VAL A 158 11.03 4.27 4.68
C VAL A 158 9.55 3.96 4.95
N THR A 159 8.74 3.78 3.89
CA THR A 159 7.30 3.51 4.02
C THR A 159 6.94 2.16 3.44
N TYR A 160 6.00 1.45 4.07
CA TYR A 160 5.45 0.18 3.63
C TYR A 160 3.93 0.27 3.59
N GLY A 161 3.32 -0.19 2.51
CA GLY A 161 1.85 -0.14 2.38
C GLY A 161 1.35 -1.14 1.37
N PRO A 162 0.05 -1.50 1.45
CA PRO A 162 -0.58 -2.23 0.38
C PRO A 162 -0.96 -1.29 -0.76
N ASP A 163 -0.93 -1.81 -1.98
CA ASP A 163 -1.71 -1.27 -3.07
C ASP A 163 -2.93 -2.18 -3.25
N LEU A 164 -4.11 -1.66 -2.89
CA LEU A 164 -5.36 -2.38 -3.04
C LEU A 164 -5.98 -2.07 -4.39
N ASN A 165 -5.97 -3.06 -5.27
CA ASN A 165 -6.35 -2.95 -6.65
C ASN A 165 -7.74 -3.51 -6.90
N LEU A 166 -8.58 -2.74 -7.60
CA LEU A 166 -9.88 -3.20 -8.07
C LEU A 166 -10.18 -2.67 -9.48
N SER A 167 -10.94 -3.44 -10.24
CA SER A 167 -11.51 -3.03 -11.52
C SER A 167 -12.91 -3.65 -11.67
N TRP A 168 -13.75 -3.09 -12.50
CA TRP A 168 -15.11 -3.62 -12.71
C TRP A 168 -15.51 -3.60 -14.17
N ALA A 169 -16.33 -4.57 -14.54
CA ALA A 169 -16.82 -4.70 -15.91
C ALA A 169 -17.71 -3.51 -16.30
N GLY A 170 -17.43 -2.95 -17.48
CA GLY A 170 -18.19 -1.81 -18.02
C GLY A 170 -17.78 -0.46 -17.44
N SER A 171 -16.67 -0.37 -16.69
CA SER A 171 -16.13 0.93 -16.27
C SER A 171 -15.73 1.77 -17.49
N THR A 172 -16.21 3.03 -17.52
CA THR A 172 -15.72 4.02 -18.45
C THR A 172 -14.58 4.82 -17.85
N PRO A 173 -13.74 5.50 -18.66
CA PRO A 173 -12.70 6.39 -18.12
C PRO A 173 -13.26 7.43 -17.14
N ASP A 174 -14.41 8.04 -17.44
CA ASP A 174 -15.04 9.03 -16.55
C ASP A 174 -15.49 8.42 -15.22
N ALA A 175 -16.11 7.23 -15.25
CA ALA A 175 -16.51 6.52 -14.04
C ALA A 175 -15.30 6.14 -13.18
N LEU A 176 -14.20 5.72 -13.82
CA LEU A 176 -12.95 5.38 -13.12
C LEU A 176 -12.31 6.60 -12.46
N VAL A 177 -12.27 7.74 -13.18
CA VAL A 177 -11.75 9.02 -12.64
C VAL A 177 -12.64 9.54 -11.52
N ASP A 178 -13.98 9.42 -11.67
CA ASP A 178 -14.92 9.83 -10.62
C ASP A 178 -14.73 9.00 -9.34
N ALA A 179 -14.58 7.68 -9.46
CA ALA A 179 -14.28 6.80 -8.34
C ALA A 179 -12.95 7.15 -7.67
N ALA A 180 -11.90 7.43 -8.45
CA ALA A 180 -10.61 7.87 -7.91
C ALA A 180 -10.72 9.18 -7.14
N ARG A 181 -11.50 10.15 -7.66
CA ARG A 181 -11.78 11.41 -6.96
C ARG A 181 -12.56 11.22 -5.66
N LYS A 182 -13.54 10.32 -5.65
CA LYS A 182 -14.31 9.96 -4.45
C LYS A 182 -13.40 9.35 -3.40
N LEU A 183 -12.64 8.32 -3.74
CA LEU A 183 -11.73 7.66 -2.81
C LEU A 183 -10.63 8.61 -2.30
N THR A 184 -10.14 9.52 -3.15
CA THR A 184 -9.19 10.56 -2.73
C THR A 184 -9.82 11.52 -1.71
N ALA A 185 -11.07 11.93 -1.92
CA ALA A 185 -11.79 12.81 -0.98
C ALA A 185 -12.06 12.13 0.36
N LEU A 186 -12.40 10.83 0.34
CA LEU A 186 -12.71 10.07 1.54
C LEU A 186 -11.47 9.54 2.27
N SER A 187 -10.32 9.50 1.61
CA SER A 187 -9.11 8.86 2.14
C SER A 187 -8.70 9.29 3.56
N PRO A 188 -8.83 10.57 4.00
CA PRO A 188 -8.48 10.95 5.37
C PRO A 188 -9.32 10.24 6.44
N TYR A 189 -10.56 9.89 6.12
CA TYR A 189 -11.49 9.19 7.01
C TYR A 189 -11.26 7.67 7.01
N LEU A 190 -10.65 7.13 5.93
CA LEU A 190 -10.44 5.69 5.75
C LEU A 190 -9.09 5.21 6.29
N VAL A 191 -8.01 6.01 6.14
CA VAL A 191 -6.66 5.57 6.49
C VAL A 191 -6.48 5.13 7.94
N PRO A 192 -7.19 5.70 8.97
CA PRO A 192 -7.04 5.23 10.34
C PRO A 192 -7.42 3.76 10.56
N LEU A 193 -8.24 3.17 9.69
CA LEU A 193 -8.61 1.75 9.74
C LEU A 193 -7.40 0.81 9.63
N SER A 194 -6.29 1.29 9.02
CA SER A 194 -5.10 0.48 8.74
C SER A 194 -3.85 0.92 9.49
N PHE A 195 -3.90 1.96 10.31
CA PHE A 195 -2.69 2.51 10.94
C PHE A 195 -1.86 1.45 11.66
N SER A 196 -0.58 1.37 11.29
CA SER A 196 0.38 0.39 11.79
C SER A 196 1.79 0.96 11.96
N SER A 197 1.93 2.29 12.02
CA SER A 197 3.26 2.93 12.06
C SER A 197 3.37 3.99 13.16
N PRO A 198 3.23 3.57 14.45
CA PRO A 198 3.29 4.49 15.58
C PRO A 198 4.72 4.81 16.05
N PHE A 199 5.74 4.24 15.40
CA PHE A 199 7.14 4.41 15.77
C PHE A 199 7.94 5.16 14.70
N ARG A 200 8.90 5.95 15.16
CA ARG A 200 9.87 6.67 14.36
C ARG A 200 11.12 6.93 15.18
N ASP A 201 12.30 6.84 14.56
CA ASP A 201 13.60 7.12 15.20
C ASP A 201 13.80 6.33 16.51
N GLY A 202 13.36 5.06 16.53
CA GLY A 202 13.52 4.12 17.63
C GLY A 202 12.47 4.22 18.75
N GLY A 203 11.47 5.09 18.66
CA GLY A 203 10.45 5.27 19.69
C GLY A 203 9.09 5.73 19.15
N PRO A 204 8.07 5.86 20.04
CA PRO A 204 6.79 6.43 19.68
C PRO A 204 6.92 7.88 19.16
N TRP A 205 6.35 8.19 17.99
CA TRP A 205 6.46 9.53 17.40
C TRP A 205 5.32 10.49 17.81
N GLY A 206 4.43 10.05 18.68
CA GLY A 206 3.29 10.83 19.15
C GLY A 206 2.07 10.83 18.22
N GLY A 207 1.95 9.81 17.38
CA GLY A 207 0.81 9.56 16.50
C GLY A 207 0.68 8.08 16.14
N LEU A 208 -0.28 7.76 15.26
CA LEU A 208 -0.64 6.39 14.90
C LEU A 208 -0.07 5.95 13.55
N SER A 209 0.23 6.91 12.64
CA SER A 209 0.81 6.59 11.32
C SER A 209 1.87 7.61 10.88
N ALA A 210 3.14 7.31 11.11
CA ALA A 210 4.26 8.07 10.57
C ALA A 210 4.26 8.02 9.02
N ARG A 211 3.86 6.88 8.42
CA ARG A 211 3.70 6.74 6.97
C ARG A 211 2.70 7.75 6.40
N THR A 212 1.50 7.79 6.92
CA THR A 212 0.47 8.74 6.45
C THR A 212 0.94 10.18 6.63
N ALA A 213 1.55 10.53 7.76
CA ALA A 213 2.07 11.87 8.00
C ALA A 213 3.14 12.30 6.98
N LEU A 214 4.02 11.35 6.56
CA LEU A 214 5.08 11.61 5.58
C LEU A 214 4.56 11.63 4.14
N ARG A 215 3.73 10.64 3.77
CA ARG A 215 3.25 10.48 2.37
C ARG A 215 2.29 11.56 1.92
N THR A 216 1.54 12.14 2.85
CA THR A 216 0.46 13.07 2.52
C THR A 216 0.94 14.31 1.78
N GLY A 217 0.31 14.60 0.65
CA GLY A 217 0.68 15.69 -0.25
C GLY A 217 1.82 15.36 -1.22
N ALA A 218 2.54 14.25 -1.02
CA ALA A 218 3.63 13.81 -1.89
C ALA A 218 3.26 12.60 -2.77
N ARG A 219 2.34 11.76 -2.29
CA ARG A 219 1.93 10.52 -2.97
C ARG A 219 0.41 10.44 -3.10
N PRO A 220 -0.13 9.81 -4.17
CA PRO A 220 -1.57 9.67 -4.36
C PRO A 220 -2.22 8.82 -3.25
N ALA A 221 -3.51 9.11 -2.97
CA ALA A 221 -4.35 8.23 -2.16
C ALA A 221 -5.03 7.17 -3.03
N ALA A 222 -5.58 7.59 -4.17
CA ALA A 222 -6.13 6.70 -5.19
C ALA A 222 -5.55 7.06 -6.56
N LEU A 223 -5.34 6.06 -7.42
CA LEU A 223 -4.76 6.19 -8.75
C LEU A 223 -5.58 5.38 -9.76
N ALA A 224 -6.04 6.04 -10.83
CA ALA A 224 -6.78 5.41 -11.91
C ALA A 224 -5.88 5.16 -13.13
N PHE A 225 -5.88 3.93 -13.66
CA PHE A 225 -5.08 3.55 -14.82
C PHE A 225 -5.91 3.62 -16.11
N LEU A 226 -5.56 4.56 -16.96
CA LEU A 226 -6.28 4.86 -18.20
C LEU A 226 -5.58 4.25 -19.42
N ALA A 227 -6.37 3.88 -20.41
CA ALA A 227 -5.84 3.40 -21.68
C ALA A 227 -5.00 4.47 -22.39
N ASP A 228 -4.17 4.04 -23.32
CA ASP A 228 -3.44 4.98 -24.19
C ASP A 228 -4.44 5.83 -25.00
N GLY A 229 -4.09 7.11 -25.20
CA GLY A 229 -4.97 8.08 -25.89
C GLY A 229 -6.06 8.71 -25.02
N VAL A 230 -6.34 8.18 -23.81
CA VAL A 230 -7.27 8.84 -22.87
C VAL A 230 -6.55 9.99 -22.14
N PRO A 231 -7.12 11.22 -22.11
CA PRO A 231 -6.51 12.35 -21.41
C PRO A 231 -6.29 12.07 -19.91
N GLN A 232 -5.08 12.40 -19.43
CA GLN A 232 -4.78 12.31 -18.00
C GLN A 232 -5.34 13.54 -17.26
N VAL A 233 -5.74 13.34 -16.01
CA VAL A 233 -6.09 14.45 -15.12
C VAL A 233 -4.81 15.07 -14.58
N SER A 234 -4.64 16.38 -14.81
CA SER A 234 -3.52 17.11 -14.23
C SER A 234 -3.73 17.29 -12.72
N ALA A 235 -2.90 16.64 -11.91
CA ALA A 235 -2.92 16.72 -10.45
C ALA A 235 -1.53 16.42 -9.88
N GLU A 236 -1.21 16.97 -8.72
CA GLU A 236 0.00 16.68 -7.95
C GLU A 236 -0.35 16.49 -6.47
N PRO A 237 -0.20 15.26 -5.91
CA PRO A 237 0.21 14.04 -6.61
C PRO A 237 -0.80 13.58 -7.67
N SER A 238 -0.36 12.67 -8.56
CA SER A 238 -1.17 12.20 -9.70
C SER A 238 -2.47 11.53 -9.25
N LEU A 239 -3.57 11.78 -9.98
CA LEU A 239 -4.85 11.06 -9.82
C LEU A 239 -5.01 9.96 -10.86
N THR A 240 -4.38 10.13 -12.01
CA THR A 240 -4.44 9.19 -13.13
C THR A 240 -3.05 8.84 -13.62
N GLN A 241 -2.92 7.64 -14.16
CA GLN A 241 -1.71 7.16 -14.81
C GLN A 241 -2.08 6.43 -16.10
N ARG A 242 -1.21 6.51 -17.11
CA ARG A 242 -1.35 5.68 -18.31
C ARG A 242 -1.02 4.23 -17.96
N ALA A 243 -1.92 3.31 -18.31
CA ALA A 243 -1.66 1.88 -18.24
C ALA A 243 -0.53 1.50 -19.21
N ARG A 244 0.41 0.69 -18.73
CA ARG A 244 1.54 0.20 -19.54
C ARG A 244 1.26 -1.18 -20.11
N LEU A 245 0.38 -1.95 -19.44
CA LEU A 245 -0.04 -3.29 -19.87
C LEU A 245 -1.57 -3.36 -20.02
N PRO A 246 -2.10 -4.19 -20.92
CA PRO A 246 -3.54 -4.35 -21.08
C PRO A 246 -4.30 -4.70 -19.78
N PRO A 247 -3.80 -5.56 -18.87
CA PRO A 247 -4.47 -5.87 -17.62
C PRO A 247 -4.59 -4.68 -16.63
N GLU A 248 -3.79 -3.63 -16.82
CA GLU A 248 -3.86 -2.43 -15.98
C GLU A 248 -4.98 -1.47 -16.40
N VAL A 249 -5.47 -1.56 -17.64
CA VAL A 249 -6.52 -0.65 -18.15
C VAL A 249 -7.80 -0.83 -17.35
N GLY A 250 -8.31 0.27 -16.80
CA GLY A 250 -9.52 0.27 -15.96
C GLY A 250 -9.27 -0.13 -14.49
N ARG A 251 -8.01 -0.25 -14.08
CA ARG A 251 -7.61 -0.51 -12.69
C ARG A 251 -7.72 0.77 -11.87
N LEU A 252 -8.30 0.65 -10.69
CA LEU A 252 -8.28 1.63 -9.62
C LEU A 252 -7.42 1.06 -8.48
N GLU A 253 -6.42 1.82 -8.06
CA GLU A 253 -5.45 1.44 -7.04
C GLU A 253 -5.55 2.37 -5.86
N PHE A 254 -5.85 1.85 -4.66
CA PHE A 254 -5.85 2.64 -3.43
C PHE A 254 -4.55 2.38 -2.68
N LYS A 255 -3.76 3.45 -2.48
CA LYS A 255 -2.37 3.42 -2.00
C LYS A 255 -2.16 4.04 -0.61
N ALA A 256 -3.23 4.51 0.04
CA ALA A 256 -3.08 5.33 1.24
C ALA A 256 -3.00 4.51 2.54
N PHE A 257 -3.36 3.23 2.54
CA PHE A 257 -3.33 2.38 3.74
C PHE A 257 -1.90 2.02 4.17
N ASP A 258 -1.70 1.87 5.47
CA ASP A 258 -0.47 1.29 6.03
C ASP A 258 -0.43 -0.22 5.81
N SER A 259 0.78 -0.80 5.72
CA SER A 259 0.95 -2.26 5.68
C SER A 259 0.53 -2.88 7.00
N CYS A 260 -0.32 -3.90 6.93
CA CYS A 260 -0.92 -4.54 8.11
C CYS A 260 -0.51 -6.01 8.21
N PRO A 261 -0.30 -6.53 9.43
CA PRO A 261 0.07 -7.94 9.64
C PRO A 261 -1.10 -8.90 9.36
N ASP A 262 -2.35 -8.42 9.48
CA ASP A 262 -3.55 -9.25 9.26
C ASP A 262 -4.08 -9.08 7.84
N ALA A 263 -3.87 -10.09 7.00
CA ALA A 263 -4.40 -10.12 5.63
C ALA A 263 -5.95 -10.09 5.56
N ALA A 264 -6.67 -10.44 6.64
CA ALA A 264 -8.12 -10.32 6.68
C ALA A 264 -8.56 -8.87 6.60
N LEU A 265 -7.81 -7.96 7.24
CA LEU A 265 -8.08 -6.53 7.17
C LEU A 265 -8.03 -6.01 5.71
N TYR A 266 -7.13 -6.52 4.86
CA TYR A 266 -7.14 -6.14 3.44
C TYR A 266 -8.41 -6.58 2.71
N GLY A 267 -8.99 -7.72 3.09
CA GLY A 267 -10.30 -8.16 2.58
C GLY A 267 -11.43 -7.23 3.02
N GLU A 268 -11.42 -6.80 4.27
CA GLU A 268 -12.37 -5.84 4.82
C GLU A 268 -12.24 -4.48 4.09
N LEU A 269 -11.03 -4.00 3.90
CA LEU A 269 -10.73 -2.74 3.20
C LEU A 269 -11.09 -2.81 1.70
N LEU A 270 -10.80 -3.92 0.99
CA LEU A 270 -11.21 -4.11 -0.40
C LEU A 270 -12.73 -4.11 -0.55
N SER A 271 -13.46 -4.75 0.39
CA SER A 271 -14.93 -4.73 0.38
C SER A 271 -15.46 -3.32 0.65
N LEU A 272 -14.87 -2.56 1.58
CA LEU A 272 -15.18 -1.14 1.78
C LEU A 272 -14.98 -0.33 0.50
N LEU A 273 -13.82 -0.44 -0.15
CA LEU A 273 -13.54 0.26 -1.41
C LEU A 273 -14.53 -0.13 -2.52
N THR A 274 -14.92 -1.41 -2.59
CA THR A 274 -15.93 -1.90 -3.53
C THR A 274 -17.29 -1.23 -3.29
N GLY A 275 -17.72 -1.16 -2.04
CA GLY A 275 -18.97 -0.49 -1.65
C GLY A 275 -18.93 1.01 -1.99
N LEU A 276 -17.82 1.69 -1.70
CA LEU A 276 -17.65 3.11 -2.02
C LEU A 276 -17.61 3.39 -3.53
N VAL A 277 -17.08 2.48 -4.34
CA VAL A 277 -17.15 2.58 -5.81
C VAL A 277 -18.58 2.41 -6.32
N LEU A 278 -19.34 1.50 -5.73
CA LEU A 278 -20.75 1.27 -6.09
C LEU A 278 -21.70 2.36 -5.55
N ASP A 279 -21.34 3.00 -4.45
CA ASP A 279 -22.16 4.05 -3.86
C ASP A 279 -22.34 5.25 -4.79
N THR A 280 -23.57 5.80 -4.82
CA THR A 280 -23.93 6.98 -5.61
C THR A 280 -24.40 8.15 -4.73
N THR A 281 -24.39 8.00 -3.42
CA THR A 281 -24.97 8.98 -2.49
C THR A 281 -23.96 9.98 -1.97
N LEU A 282 -22.68 9.58 -1.83
CA LEU A 282 -21.61 10.43 -1.34
C LEU A 282 -21.13 11.42 -2.41
N PRO A 283 -21.29 12.74 -2.19
CA PRO A 283 -20.98 13.75 -3.20
C PRO A 283 -19.50 14.16 -3.26
N GLN A 284 -18.69 13.79 -2.26
CA GLN A 284 -17.33 14.28 -2.12
C GLN A 284 -16.43 13.84 -3.28
N ARG A 285 -15.72 14.81 -3.89
CA ARG A 285 -14.76 14.57 -4.98
C ARG A 285 -13.57 15.50 -4.83
N ARG A 286 -12.34 14.93 -4.87
CA ARG A 286 -11.08 15.70 -4.86
C ARG A 286 -10.09 15.06 -5.83
N THR A 287 -9.28 15.90 -6.47
CA THR A 287 -8.18 15.43 -7.35
C THR A 287 -6.89 15.16 -6.57
N THR A 288 -6.76 15.76 -5.40
CA THR A 288 -5.59 15.59 -4.51
C THR A 288 -6.05 15.34 -3.07
N PRO A 289 -5.30 14.56 -2.29
CA PRO A 289 -5.61 14.30 -0.89
C PRO A 289 -5.63 15.60 -0.06
N ASP A 290 -6.49 15.64 0.96
CA ASP A 290 -6.45 16.71 1.95
C ASP A 290 -5.26 16.53 2.90
N THR A 291 -4.20 17.26 2.65
CA THR A 291 -2.93 17.11 3.37
C THR A 291 -3.07 17.43 4.86
N ALA A 292 -3.83 18.48 5.22
CA ALA A 292 -4.00 18.88 6.61
C ALA A 292 -4.80 17.83 7.38
N LEU A 293 -5.90 17.36 6.79
CA LEU A 293 -6.78 16.37 7.41
C LEU A 293 -6.10 15.00 7.55
N HIS A 294 -5.30 14.56 6.54
CA HIS A 294 -4.50 13.34 6.64
C HIS A 294 -3.46 13.41 7.77
N ARG A 295 -2.72 14.54 7.88
CA ARG A 295 -1.74 14.71 8.97
C ARG A 295 -2.41 14.75 10.34
N HIS A 296 -3.59 15.34 10.43
CA HIS A 296 -4.38 15.30 11.64
C HIS A 296 -4.83 13.87 11.97
N ALA A 297 -5.41 13.15 11.00
CA ALA A 297 -5.79 11.76 11.16
C ALA A 297 -4.62 10.86 11.58
N ALA A 298 -3.42 11.06 10.98
CA ALA A 298 -2.22 10.31 11.32
C ALA A 298 -1.80 10.45 12.80
N ARG A 299 -2.14 11.56 13.44
CA ARG A 299 -1.85 11.81 14.87
C ARG A 299 -2.92 11.24 15.78
N VAL A 300 -4.20 11.52 15.51
CA VAL A 300 -5.27 11.31 16.49
C VAL A 300 -6.19 10.13 16.15
N GLY A 301 -6.17 9.63 14.89
CA GLY A 301 -7.09 8.61 14.44
C GLY A 301 -8.54 9.04 14.65
N TYR A 302 -9.38 8.10 15.11
CA TYR A 302 -10.78 8.36 15.42
C TYR A 302 -11.03 9.00 16.79
N GLY A 303 -9.99 9.47 17.46
CA GLY A 303 -10.13 10.36 18.62
C GLY A 303 -10.72 11.73 18.26
N ASP A 304 -10.69 12.13 16.99
CA ASP A 304 -11.38 13.31 16.48
C ASP A 304 -12.81 12.97 16.04
N PRO A 305 -13.86 13.65 16.59
CA PRO A 305 -15.26 13.36 16.26
C PRO A 305 -15.60 13.58 14.77
N ALA A 306 -14.97 14.55 14.10
CA ALA A 306 -15.25 14.80 12.68
C ALA A 306 -14.66 13.70 11.78
N LEU A 307 -13.46 13.20 12.11
CA LEU A 307 -12.87 12.04 11.43
C LEU A 307 -13.71 10.78 11.63
N ARG A 308 -14.18 10.55 12.88
CA ARG A 308 -15.07 9.43 13.19
C ARG A 308 -16.37 9.51 12.40
N ALA A 309 -17.06 10.65 12.40
CA ALA A 309 -18.31 10.85 11.66
C ALA A 309 -18.14 10.66 10.15
N GLY A 310 -17.02 11.13 9.56
CA GLY A 310 -16.71 10.91 8.16
C GLY A 310 -16.47 9.44 7.81
N ALA A 311 -15.83 8.68 8.71
CA ALA A 311 -15.65 7.24 8.55
C ALA A 311 -16.97 6.48 8.70
N GLU A 312 -17.82 6.83 9.67
CA GLU A 312 -19.16 6.27 9.84
C GLU A 312 -19.98 6.45 8.57
N GLN A 313 -20.04 7.66 8.03
CA GLN A 313 -20.74 7.95 6.78
C GLN A 313 -20.22 7.10 5.61
N ALA A 314 -18.91 6.92 5.50
CA ALA A 314 -18.30 6.09 4.45
C ALA A 314 -18.66 4.60 4.61
N LEU A 315 -18.62 4.09 5.84
CA LEU A 315 -18.97 2.71 6.17
C LEU A 315 -20.47 2.44 5.91
N ASP A 316 -21.37 3.37 6.28
CA ASP A 316 -22.81 3.28 6.03
C ASP A 316 -23.13 3.25 4.54
N ALA A 317 -22.54 4.15 3.78
CA ALA A 317 -22.73 4.21 2.32
C ALA A 317 -22.20 2.94 1.63
N ALA A 318 -21.05 2.43 2.05
CA ALA A 318 -20.50 1.18 1.51
C ALA A 318 -21.38 -0.03 1.85
N ALA A 319 -21.84 -0.15 3.10
CA ALA A 319 -22.74 -1.24 3.53
C ALA A 319 -24.04 -1.23 2.74
N ALA A 320 -24.67 -0.05 2.58
CA ALA A 320 -25.88 0.10 1.79
C ALA A 320 -25.69 -0.30 0.31
N ALA A 321 -24.56 0.12 -0.29
CA ALA A 321 -24.25 -0.22 -1.68
C ALA A 321 -23.92 -1.71 -1.90
N LEU A 322 -23.57 -2.44 -0.83
CA LEU A 322 -23.24 -3.86 -0.86
C LEU A 322 -24.41 -4.80 -0.47
N ALA A 323 -25.64 -4.28 -0.31
CA ALA A 323 -26.80 -5.08 0.13
C ALA A 323 -27.01 -6.38 -0.67
N ASP A 324 -26.75 -6.36 -1.98
CA ASP A 324 -26.85 -7.53 -2.87
C ASP A 324 -25.55 -8.38 -2.92
N ARG A 325 -24.56 -8.11 -2.06
CA ARG A 325 -23.24 -8.74 -2.04
C ARG A 325 -22.92 -9.24 -0.63
N PRO A 326 -23.56 -10.30 -0.14
CA PRO A 326 -23.55 -10.68 1.27
C PRO A 326 -22.15 -10.95 1.85
N ALA A 327 -21.24 -11.52 1.04
CA ALA A 327 -19.87 -11.77 1.49
C ALA A 327 -19.06 -10.47 1.69
N ASP A 328 -19.24 -9.49 0.82
CA ASP A 328 -18.58 -8.18 0.94
C ASP A 328 -19.24 -7.35 2.06
N SER A 329 -20.56 -7.41 2.20
CA SER A 329 -21.32 -6.79 3.29
C SER A 329 -20.83 -7.29 4.66
N ALA A 330 -20.70 -8.60 4.84
CA ALA A 330 -20.22 -9.20 6.09
C ALA A 330 -18.79 -8.73 6.44
N ARG A 331 -17.92 -8.48 5.44
CA ARG A 331 -16.58 -7.93 5.69
C ARG A 331 -16.62 -6.47 6.13
N VAL A 332 -17.51 -5.67 5.54
CA VAL A 332 -17.71 -4.26 5.98
C VAL A 332 -18.28 -4.21 7.40
N GLU A 333 -19.16 -5.14 7.77
CA GLU A 333 -19.65 -5.28 9.16
C GLU A 333 -18.51 -5.65 10.13
N SER A 334 -17.63 -6.58 9.74
CA SER A 334 -16.43 -6.91 10.53
C SER A 334 -15.52 -5.68 10.72
N LEU A 335 -15.30 -4.91 9.64
CA LEU A 335 -14.52 -3.68 9.69
C LEU A 335 -15.18 -2.63 10.59
N ARG A 336 -16.52 -2.51 10.56
CA ARG A 336 -17.28 -1.63 11.45
C ARG A 336 -17.09 -2.03 12.92
N ALA A 337 -17.14 -3.33 13.22
CA ALA A 337 -16.90 -3.80 14.59
C ALA A 337 -15.50 -3.42 15.10
N ARG A 338 -14.45 -3.45 14.25
CA ARG A 338 -13.11 -2.93 14.59
C ARG A 338 -13.13 -1.42 14.80
N PHE A 339 -13.78 -0.69 13.90
CA PHE A 339 -13.94 0.77 13.99
C PHE A 339 -14.64 1.19 15.28
N ASP A 340 -15.73 0.53 15.67
CA ASP A 340 -16.50 0.84 16.88
C ASP A 340 -15.66 0.65 18.15
N ARG A 341 -14.75 -0.34 18.17
CA ARG A 341 -13.80 -0.59 19.26
C ARG A 341 -12.52 0.26 19.17
N ASP A 342 -12.40 1.13 18.15
CA ASP A 342 -11.20 1.92 17.86
C ASP A 342 -9.93 1.04 17.74
N GLU A 343 -10.09 -0.15 17.17
CA GLU A 343 -9.01 -1.11 16.96
C GLU A 343 -8.19 -0.74 15.73
N SER A 344 -6.88 -0.62 15.90
CA SER A 344 -5.92 -0.53 14.81
C SER A 344 -4.63 -1.25 15.18
N PRO A 345 -3.85 -1.76 14.19
CA PRO A 345 -2.55 -2.33 14.49
C PRO A 345 -1.63 -1.40 15.28
N ALA A 346 -1.66 -0.09 15.00
CA ALA A 346 -0.86 0.89 15.73
C ALA A 346 -1.18 0.94 17.22
N ARG A 347 -2.46 0.87 17.60
CA ARG A 347 -2.87 0.87 19.01
C ARG A 347 -2.40 -0.41 19.72
N ALA A 348 -2.51 -1.56 19.05
CA ALA A 348 -2.00 -2.82 19.60
C ALA A 348 -0.46 -2.76 19.78
N MET A 349 0.27 -2.18 18.83
CA MET A 349 1.72 -2.00 18.93
C MET A 349 2.09 -1.07 20.09
N LEU A 350 1.40 0.06 20.26
CA LEU A 350 1.64 0.98 21.39
C LEU A 350 1.35 0.33 22.73
N ALA A 351 0.24 -0.42 22.85
CA ALA A 351 -0.09 -1.12 24.09
C ALA A 351 0.98 -2.18 24.47
N ARG A 352 1.53 -2.88 23.48
CA ARG A 352 2.65 -3.83 23.71
C ARG A 352 3.94 -3.08 24.13
N TYR A 353 4.23 -1.95 23.49
CA TYR A 353 5.37 -1.13 23.83
C TYR A 353 5.26 -0.59 25.27
N ASP A 354 4.08 -0.08 25.65
CA ASP A 354 3.82 0.40 27.02
C ASP A 354 3.90 -0.72 28.06
N ALA A 355 3.62 -1.96 27.66
CA ALA A 355 3.80 -3.15 28.49
C ALA A 355 5.26 -3.64 28.58
N GLY A 356 6.22 -2.94 27.96
CA GLY A 356 7.64 -3.21 28.03
C GLY A 356 8.23 -3.97 26.84
N ASP A 357 7.46 -4.15 25.77
CA ASP A 357 8.00 -4.69 24.52
C ASP A 357 8.94 -3.65 23.85
N THR A 358 9.85 -4.12 23.04
CA THR A 358 10.74 -3.24 22.28
C THR A 358 10.20 -3.01 20.87
N VAL A 359 10.60 -1.92 20.21
CA VAL A 359 10.27 -1.68 18.80
C VAL A 359 10.74 -2.86 17.94
N ALA A 360 11.88 -3.45 18.25
CA ALA A 360 12.38 -4.67 17.60
C ALA A 360 11.56 -5.93 17.96
N GLY A 361 10.93 -5.96 19.13
CA GLY A 361 10.08 -7.07 19.59
C GLY A 361 8.68 -7.09 18.98
N LEU A 362 8.28 -6.03 18.28
CA LEU A 362 6.98 -5.92 17.60
C LEU A 362 6.91 -6.80 16.34
N ARG A 363 7.28 -8.07 16.51
CA ARG A 363 7.12 -9.10 15.48
C ARG A 363 5.65 -9.40 15.26
N ARG A 364 5.34 -10.16 14.20
CA ARG A 364 4.00 -10.68 13.97
C ARG A 364 3.41 -11.26 15.27
N PRO A 365 2.10 -11.04 15.51
CA PRO A 365 1.41 -11.71 16.58
C PRO A 365 1.40 -13.23 16.39
#